data_50e5e810ebf8e45a799bcb0ad5da3ab7
#
_entry.id   50e5e810ebf8e45a799bcb0ad5da3ab7
#
_cell.length_a   1.000
_cell.length_b   1.000
_cell.length_c   1.000
_cell.angle_alpha   90.00
_cell.angle_beta   90.00
_cell.angle_gamma   90.00
#
_symmetry.space_group_name_H-M   'P 1'
#
loop_
_entity.id
_entity.type
_entity.pdbx_description
1 polymer ?
#
loop_
_entity_poly.entity_id
_entity_poly.type
_entity_poly.pdbx_seq_one_letter_code
_entity_poly.pdbx_strand_id
1 'polypeptide(L)'
;AIAAAIPARHVVGCVVHVSWALQAPGAVQHHFGNKLILGEPSGQQTERAKALAALLKRAGFEAPLSEQIQRDTWYKLWGNMTVNPVSALTGATTDLILDDPLVRDFISQVMREAKEIGARIGIPIDQQPEDRHAVTRKLGAFKTSMLQDVEAGKPVELDALVTVVQELGVLTAVPTPFTDALLGLARLQARVKGLY
;
A
#
# COMPACT_ATOMS: atom_id res chain seq x y z
N ALA A 1 -11.36 5.17 -11.99
CA ALA A 1 -12.62 4.85 -11.32
C ALA A 1 -13.18 6.07 -10.56
N ILE A 2 -12.44 6.67 -9.61
CA ILE A 2 -12.95 7.80 -8.78
C ILE A 2 -13.39 8.99 -9.64
N ALA A 3 -12.62 9.40 -10.64
CA ALA A 3 -12.94 10.53 -11.52
C ALA A 3 -14.20 10.33 -12.37
N ALA A 4 -14.70 9.12 -12.52
CA ALA A 4 -15.96 8.83 -13.19
C ALA A 4 -17.18 9.13 -12.30
N ALA A 5 -17.01 9.11 -10.98
CA ALA A 5 -18.08 9.32 -10.00
C ALA A 5 -17.98 10.69 -9.31
N ILE A 6 -16.77 11.19 -9.11
CA ILE A 6 -16.51 12.44 -8.39
C ILE A 6 -15.63 13.35 -9.26
N PRO A 7 -16.04 14.61 -9.54
CA PRO A 7 -15.19 15.54 -10.28
C PRO A 7 -13.80 15.69 -9.65
N ALA A 8 -12.74 15.67 -10.47
CA ALA A 8 -11.35 15.70 -10.02
C ALA A 8 -11.03 16.86 -9.06
N ARG A 9 -11.72 18.02 -9.23
CA ARG A 9 -11.59 19.18 -8.33
C ARG A 9 -11.96 18.90 -6.87
N HIS A 10 -12.65 17.79 -6.58
CA HIS A 10 -13.03 17.39 -5.21
C HIS A 10 -12.11 16.29 -4.65
N VAL A 11 -11.13 15.82 -5.43
CA VAL A 11 -10.23 14.75 -5.03
C VAL A 11 -8.90 15.34 -4.57
N VAL A 12 -8.47 14.95 -3.37
CA VAL A 12 -7.12 15.19 -2.83
C VAL A 12 -6.54 13.83 -2.48
N GLY A 13 -5.30 13.57 -2.86
CA GLY A 13 -4.61 12.35 -2.48
C GLY A 13 -4.20 12.38 -1.02
N CYS A 14 -4.28 11.23 -0.36
CA CYS A 14 -3.79 11.07 1.01
C CYS A 14 -3.11 9.72 1.19
N VAL A 15 -1.84 9.73 1.59
CA VAL A 15 -1.12 8.52 1.99
C VAL A 15 -1.12 8.44 3.51
N VAL A 16 -1.74 7.38 4.03
CA VAL A 16 -2.01 7.20 5.47
C VAL A 16 -0.93 6.30 6.08
N HIS A 17 -0.20 6.82 7.06
CA HIS A 17 0.74 6.07 7.89
C HIS A 17 0.25 6.06 9.34
N VAL A 18 -0.89 5.40 9.53
CA VAL A 18 -1.60 5.28 10.81
C VAL A 18 -2.17 3.87 10.91
N SER A 19 -2.19 3.31 12.10
CA SER A 19 -2.88 2.06 12.43
C SER A 19 -3.93 2.32 13.49
N TRP A 20 -5.19 2.14 13.10
CA TRP A 20 -6.36 2.24 13.96
C TRP A 20 -7.25 1.01 13.78
N ALA A 21 -7.96 0.63 14.82
CA ALA A 21 -8.97 -0.41 14.76
C ALA A 21 -10.29 0.08 15.38
N LEU A 22 -11.40 -0.25 14.74
CA LEU A 22 -12.73 -0.03 15.31
C LEU A 22 -12.97 -1.14 16.35
N GLN A 23 -13.04 -0.76 17.62
CA GLN A 23 -13.29 -1.71 18.73
C GLN A 23 -14.78 -1.97 18.93
N ALA A 24 -15.60 -0.92 18.76
CA ALA A 24 -17.05 -0.96 18.84
C ALA A 24 -17.61 0.23 18.05
N PRO A 25 -18.91 0.28 17.74
CA PRO A 25 -19.53 1.47 17.14
C PRO A 25 -19.19 2.73 17.95
N GLY A 26 -18.52 3.70 17.29
CA GLY A 26 -18.07 4.95 17.88
C GLY A 26 -16.79 4.89 18.73
N ALA A 27 -16.19 3.71 18.94
CA ALA A 27 -14.94 3.55 19.68
C ALA A 27 -13.79 3.12 18.75
N VAL A 28 -12.78 3.98 18.59
CA VAL A 28 -11.60 3.73 17.75
C VAL A 28 -10.37 3.60 18.62
N GLN A 29 -9.65 2.50 18.49
CA GLN A 29 -8.37 2.29 19.14
C GLN A 29 -7.24 2.73 18.21
N HIS A 30 -6.42 3.66 18.64
CA HIS A 30 -5.18 4.04 17.99
C HIS A 30 -4.06 3.09 18.44
N HIS A 31 -3.32 2.53 17.49
CA HIS A 31 -2.20 1.62 17.76
C HIS A 31 -0.86 2.27 17.43
N PHE A 32 -0.76 2.92 16.26
CA PHE A 32 0.53 3.39 15.78
C PHE A 32 0.38 4.49 14.73
N GLY A 33 1.32 5.45 14.75
CA GLY A 33 1.47 6.49 13.74
C GLY A 33 0.39 7.57 13.76
N ASN A 34 0.68 8.74 13.18
CA ASN A 34 -0.27 9.85 13.07
C ASN A 34 -0.04 10.66 11.79
N LYS A 35 0.65 10.08 10.78
CA LYS A 35 1.09 10.80 9.59
C LYS A 35 0.13 10.59 8.42
N LEU A 36 -0.34 11.72 7.85
CA LEU A 36 -1.22 11.80 6.69
C LEU A 36 -0.53 12.68 5.62
N ILE A 37 0.07 12.09 4.61
CA ILE A 37 0.72 12.84 3.52
C ILE A 37 -0.38 13.24 2.54
N LEU A 38 -0.57 14.55 2.33
CA LEU A 38 -1.59 15.09 1.45
C LEU A 38 -0.97 15.62 0.15
N GLY A 39 -1.70 15.55 -0.95
CA GLY A 39 -1.25 16.15 -2.20
C GLY A 39 -2.34 16.24 -3.24
N GLU A 40 -2.27 17.29 -4.06
CA GLU A 40 -3.11 17.40 -5.24
C GLU A 40 -2.68 16.40 -6.30
N PRO A 41 -3.62 15.78 -7.03
CA PRO A 41 -3.28 14.92 -8.16
C PRO A 41 -2.47 15.67 -9.26
N SER A 42 -2.57 16.99 -9.32
CA SER A 42 -1.79 17.83 -10.24
C SER A 42 -0.36 18.11 -9.78
N GLY A 43 0.01 17.78 -8.55
CA GLY A 43 1.29 18.14 -7.93
C GLY A 43 1.35 19.59 -7.44
N GLN A 44 0.32 20.41 -7.66
CA GLN A 44 0.29 21.81 -7.22
C GLN A 44 0.02 21.92 -5.72
N GLN A 45 0.68 22.86 -5.06
CA GLN A 45 0.39 23.20 -3.67
C GLN A 45 -0.71 24.27 -3.59
N THR A 46 -1.96 23.83 -3.72
CA THR A 46 -3.14 24.71 -3.71
C THR A 46 -3.48 25.19 -2.29
N GLU A 47 -4.22 26.31 -2.21
CA GLU A 47 -4.67 26.85 -0.92
C GLU A 47 -5.61 25.86 -0.18
N ARG A 48 -6.44 25.08 -0.90
CA ARG A 48 -7.27 24.04 -0.26
C ARG A 48 -6.42 22.94 0.35
N ALA A 49 -5.35 22.49 -0.29
CA ALA A 49 -4.47 21.47 0.26
C ALA A 49 -3.72 22.00 1.49
N LYS A 50 -3.24 23.25 1.46
CA LYS A 50 -2.63 23.92 2.61
C LYS A 50 -3.62 24.07 3.77
N ALA A 51 -4.84 24.52 3.51
CA ALA A 51 -5.89 24.66 4.53
C ALA A 51 -6.25 23.32 5.17
N LEU A 52 -6.38 22.25 4.37
CA LEU A 52 -6.64 20.90 4.86
C LEU A 52 -5.48 20.39 5.74
N ALA A 53 -4.24 20.56 5.29
CA ALA A 53 -3.06 20.20 6.06
C ALA A 53 -2.99 20.95 7.40
N ALA A 54 -3.29 22.24 7.39
CA ALA A 54 -3.35 23.07 8.62
C ALA A 54 -4.44 22.58 9.59
N LEU A 55 -5.61 22.22 9.05
CA LEU A 55 -6.71 21.66 9.86
C LEU A 55 -6.30 20.35 10.52
N LEU A 56 -5.70 19.43 9.77
CA LEU A 56 -5.25 18.14 10.29
C LEU A 56 -4.13 18.31 11.33
N LYS A 57 -3.19 19.23 11.10
CA LYS A 57 -2.15 19.56 12.09
C LYS A 57 -2.76 20.09 13.40
N ARG A 58 -3.80 20.92 13.35
CA ARG A 58 -4.54 21.39 14.53
C ARG A 58 -5.25 20.23 15.24
N ALA A 59 -5.65 19.19 14.50
CA ALA A 59 -6.25 17.97 15.05
C ALA A 59 -5.20 16.99 15.62
N GLY A 60 -3.90 17.32 15.58
CA GLY A 60 -2.83 16.49 16.17
C GLY A 60 -2.14 15.54 15.17
N PHE A 61 -2.44 15.64 13.87
CA PHE A 61 -1.79 14.82 12.86
C PHE A 61 -0.51 15.46 12.32
N GLU A 62 0.46 14.64 11.95
CA GLU A 62 1.51 15.04 11.02
C GLU A 62 0.92 15.06 9.61
N ALA A 63 0.74 16.25 9.03
CA ALA A 63 0.13 16.41 7.71
C ALA A 63 1.07 17.18 6.76
N PRO A 64 2.16 16.55 6.26
CA PRO A 64 3.00 17.17 5.25
C PRO A 64 2.28 17.22 3.90
N LEU A 65 2.62 18.23 3.08
CA LEU A 65 2.18 18.31 1.70
C LEU A 65 3.20 17.62 0.80
N SER A 66 2.70 16.78 -0.09
CA SER A 66 3.47 16.11 -1.14
C SER A 66 3.55 16.99 -2.38
N GLU A 67 4.70 17.00 -3.02
CA GLU A 67 4.89 17.59 -4.34
C GLU A 67 4.43 16.66 -5.48
N GLN A 68 4.35 15.34 -5.20
CA GLN A 68 3.91 14.32 -6.15
C GLN A 68 3.25 13.14 -5.42
N ILE A 69 1.98 13.31 -5.06
CA ILE A 69 1.24 12.34 -4.24
C ILE A 69 1.15 10.94 -4.88
N GLN A 70 1.21 10.85 -6.22
CA GLN A 70 1.24 9.58 -6.92
C GLN A 70 2.51 8.79 -6.59
N ARG A 71 3.67 9.47 -6.49
CA ARG A 71 4.94 8.84 -6.10
C ARG A 71 4.89 8.32 -4.67
N ASP A 72 4.35 9.09 -3.74
CA ASP A 72 4.20 8.67 -2.34
C ASP A 72 3.24 7.48 -2.22
N THR A 73 2.14 7.50 -2.98
CA THR A 73 1.19 6.39 -3.05
C THR A 73 1.86 5.13 -3.61
N TRP A 74 2.61 5.28 -4.71
CA TRP A 74 3.32 4.18 -5.35
C TRP A 74 4.39 3.58 -4.43
N TYR A 75 5.14 4.42 -3.72
CA TYR A 75 6.13 3.97 -2.75
C TYR A 75 5.51 3.17 -1.59
N LYS A 76 4.36 3.60 -1.09
CA LYS A 76 3.62 2.83 -0.08
C LYS A 76 3.11 1.51 -0.65
N LEU A 77 2.51 1.56 -1.83
CA LEU A 77 2.02 0.37 -2.54
C LEU A 77 3.14 -0.64 -2.78
N TRP A 78 4.31 -0.18 -3.20
CA TRP A 78 5.49 -0.99 -3.49
C TRP A 78 5.91 -1.94 -2.36
N GLY A 79 5.75 -1.52 -1.11
CA GLY A 79 5.93 -2.40 0.04
C GLY A 79 4.71 -3.28 0.33
N ASN A 80 3.52 -2.67 0.34
CA ASN A 80 2.29 -3.36 0.76
C ASN A 80 1.85 -4.46 -0.22
N MET A 81 2.05 -4.26 -1.52
CA MET A 81 1.67 -5.23 -2.56
C MET A 81 2.41 -6.58 -2.44
N THR A 82 3.48 -6.64 -1.66
CA THR A 82 4.29 -7.85 -1.46
C THR A 82 4.03 -8.48 -0.09
N VAL A 83 4.33 -7.75 0.97
CA VAL A 83 4.30 -8.28 2.33
C VAL A 83 2.86 -8.60 2.78
N ASN A 84 1.86 -7.78 2.37
CA ASN A 84 0.49 -7.99 2.80
C ASN A 84 -0.12 -9.30 2.25
N PRO A 85 -0.07 -9.59 0.93
CA PRO A 85 -0.62 -10.85 0.44
C PRO A 85 0.19 -12.08 0.90
N VAL A 86 1.52 -12.00 1.03
CA VAL A 86 2.32 -13.09 1.58
C VAL A 86 1.93 -13.37 3.03
N SER A 87 1.78 -12.32 3.85
CA SER A 87 1.32 -12.44 5.24
C SER A 87 -0.07 -13.08 5.33
N ALA A 88 -1.01 -12.64 4.48
CA ALA A 88 -2.37 -13.20 4.41
C ALA A 88 -2.39 -14.68 3.99
N LEU A 89 -1.52 -15.06 3.04
CA LEU A 89 -1.38 -16.43 2.55
C LEU A 89 -0.83 -17.38 3.62
N THR A 90 0.20 -16.95 4.32
CA THR A 90 1.01 -17.80 5.20
C THR A 90 0.62 -17.72 6.67
N GLY A 91 -0.08 -16.65 7.09
CA GLY A 91 -0.29 -16.31 8.49
C GLY A 91 0.96 -15.73 9.18
N ALA A 92 2.05 -15.50 8.43
CA ALA A 92 3.33 -15.04 8.98
C ALA A 92 3.31 -13.54 9.26
N THR A 93 4.02 -13.15 10.32
CA THR A 93 4.37 -11.75 10.62
C THR A 93 5.51 -11.24 9.73
N THR A 94 5.71 -9.94 9.69
CA THR A 94 6.68 -9.28 8.80
C THR A 94 8.13 -9.72 9.02
N ASP A 95 8.51 -10.01 10.25
CA ASP A 95 9.84 -10.54 10.61
C ASP A 95 10.07 -11.93 10.01
N LEU A 96 9.13 -12.86 10.18
CA LEU A 96 9.20 -14.22 9.63
C LEU A 96 9.29 -14.22 8.10
N ILE A 97 8.50 -13.35 7.43
CA ILE A 97 8.54 -13.19 5.96
C ILE A 97 9.93 -12.74 5.50
N LEU A 98 10.54 -11.77 6.23
CA LEU A 98 11.84 -11.22 5.85
C LEU A 98 13.01 -12.09 6.29
N ASP A 99 12.82 -13.00 7.25
CA ASP A 99 13.86 -13.91 7.71
C ASP A 99 14.01 -15.13 6.80
N ASP A 100 12.93 -15.56 6.12
CA ASP A 100 13.03 -16.61 5.12
C ASP A 100 13.69 -16.08 3.83
N PRO A 101 14.86 -16.61 3.42
CA PRO A 101 15.59 -16.09 2.27
C PRO A 101 14.86 -16.28 0.94
N LEU A 102 14.11 -17.38 0.76
CA LEU A 102 13.40 -17.65 -0.48
C LEU A 102 12.17 -16.74 -0.62
N VAL A 103 11.45 -16.52 0.48
CA VAL A 103 10.31 -15.60 0.50
C VAL A 103 10.79 -14.16 0.29
N ARG A 104 11.87 -13.76 0.95
CA ARG A 104 12.45 -12.43 0.77
C ARG A 104 12.91 -12.20 -0.67
N ASP A 105 13.57 -13.18 -1.30
CA ASP A 105 13.97 -13.08 -2.70
C ASP A 105 12.75 -13.00 -3.63
N PHE A 106 11.71 -13.80 -3.39
CA PHE A 106 10.46 -13.76 -4.14
C PHE A 106 9.81 -12.37 -4.08
N ILE A 107 9.61 -11.81 -2.87
CA ILE A 107 9.00 -10.48 -2.74
C ILE A 107 9.89 -9.38 -3.33
N SER A 108 11.22 -9.56 -3.32
CA SER A 108 12.14 -8.64 -3.99
C SER A 108 11.97 -8.66 -5.51
N GLN A 109 11.69 -9.81 -6.13
CA GLN A 109 11.37 -9.88 -7.57
C GLN A 109 10.07 -9.15 -7.89
N VAL A 110 9.00 -9.37 -7.11
CA VAL A 110 7.74 -8.62 -7.26
C VAL A 110 7.98 -7.10 -7.16
N MET A 111 8.83 -6.68 -6.22
CA MET A 111 9.18 -5.26 -6.06
C MET A 111 9.97 -4.72 -7.26
N ARG A 112 10.85 -5.52 -7.90
CA ARG A 112 11.59 -5.11 -9.10
C ARG A 112 10.66 -4.91 -10.29
N GLU A 113 9.68 -5.80 -10.49
CA GLU A 113 8.64 -5.64 -11.51
C GLU A 113 7.88 -4.32 -11.32
N ALA A 114 7.39 -4.06 -10.11
CA ALA A 114 6.67 -2.82 -9.80
C ALA A 114 7.57 -1.57 -9.92
N LYS A 115 8.86 -1.67 -9.58
CA LYS A 115 9.83 -0.57 -9.76
C LYS A 115 9.97 -0.19 -11.24
N GLU A 116 10.09 -1.17 -12.14
CA GLU A 116 10.15 -0.93 -13.59
C GLU A 116 8.85 -0.31 -14.11
N ILE A 117 7.69 -0.82 -13.68
CA ILE A 117 6.39 -0.23 -14.00
C ILE A 117 6.33 1.23 -13.56
N GLY A 118 6.74 1.54 -12.32
CA GLY A 118 6.77 2.90 -11.79
C GLY A 118 7.62 3.84 -12.63
N ALA A 119 8.77 3.38 -13.12
CA ALA A 119 9.63 4.15 -14.02
C ALA A 119 8.93 4.45 -15.36
N ARG A 120 8.20 3.47 -15.93
CA ARG A 120 7.47 3.64 -17.20
C ARG A 120 6.30 4.62 -17.10
N ILE A 121 5.66 4.71 -15.94
CA ILE A 121 4.54 5.65 -15.71
C ILE A 121 4.97 6.99 -15.11
N GLY A 122 6.28 7.28 -15.04
CA GLY A 122 6.82 8.57 -14.62
C GLY A 122 6.87 8.79 -13.10
N ILE A 123 6.79 7.72 -12.30
CA ILE A 123 6.92 7.76 -10.83
C ILE A 123 8.00 6.78 -10.34
N PRO A 124 9.27 6.97 -10.74
CA PRO A 124 10.35 6.06 -10.39
C PRO A 124 10.57 5.97 -8.88
N ILE A 125 10.98 4.79 -8.42
CA ILE A 125 11.47 4.53 -7.07
C ILE A 125 12.98 4.39 -7.13
N ASP A 126 13.70 5.24 -6.40
CA ASP A 126 15.18 5.24 -6.42
C ASP A 126 15.76 4.10 -5.58
N GLN A 127 15.08 3.75 -4.49
CA GLN A 127 15.50 2.71 -3.54
C GLN A 127 15.49 1.31 -4.16
N GLN A 128 16.29 0.42 -3.60
CA GLN A 128 16.25 -1.01 -3.90
C GLN A 128 15.29 -1.74 -2.95
N PRO A 129 14.82 -2.95 -3.29
CA PRO A 129 13.97 -3.75 -2.41
C PRO A 129 14.56 -3.91 -0.99
N GLU A 130 15.86 -4.06 -0.89
CA GLU A 130 16.60 -4.24 0.35
C GLU A 130 16.44 -3.03 1.30
N ASP A 131 16.43 -1.81 0.75
CA ASP A 131 16.19 -0.58 1.52
C ASP A 131 14.78 -0.60 2.15
N ARG A 132 13.79 -1.03 1.37
CA ARG A 132 12.41 -1.15 1.84
C ARG A 132 12.24 -2.28 2.85
N HIS A 133 12.94 -3.39 2.67
CA HIS A 133 12.98 -4.49 3.65
C HIS A 133 13.57 -4.02 4.98
N ALA A 134 14.64 -3.21 4.96
CA ALA A 134 15.22 -2.63 6.16
C ALA A 134 14.21 -1.74 6.93
N VAL A 135 13.35 -1.00 6.23
CA VAL A 135 12.27 -0.23 6.84
C VAL A 135 11.20 -1.15 7.45
N THR A 136 10.77 -2.18 6.70
CA THR A 136 9.75 -3.14 7.15
C THR A 136 10.24 -3.94 8.37
N ARG A 137 11.52 -4.31 8.40
CA ARG A 137 12.13 -5.05 9.51
C ARG A 137 12.06 -4.32 10.85
N LYS A 138 12.00 -2.98 10.84
CA LYS A 138 11.82 -2.17 12.07
C LYS A 138 10.45 -2.36 12.73
N LEU A 139 9.48 -2.93 12.01
CA LEU A 139 8.16 -3.26 12.56
C LEU A 139 8.16 -4.51 13.44
N GLY A 140 9.21 -5.35 13.35
CA GLY A 140 9.31 -6.61 14.09
C GLY A 140 8.22 -7.61 13.74
N ALA A 141 7.67 -8.30 14.73
CA ALA A 141 6.59 -9.29 14.60
C ALA A 141 5.23 -8.62 14.35
N PHE A 142 5.13 -7.84 13.27
CA PHE A 142 3.94 -7.09 12.92
C PHE A 142 3.02 -7.91 12.00
N LYS A 143 1.73 -7.98 12.33
CA LYS A 143 0.68 -8.52 11.46
C LYS A 143 0.23 -7.44 10.48
N THR A 144 0.30 -7.73 9.18
CA THR A 144 -0.19 -6.80 8.15
C THR A 144 -1.69 -6.59 8.27
N SER A 145 -2.21 -5.47 7.72
CA SER A 145 -3.66 -5.22 7.69
C SER A 145 -4.42 -6.32 6.97
N MET A 146 -3.89 -6.83 5.84
CA MET A 146 -4.53 -7.91 5.09
C MET A 146 -4.59 -9.22 5.88
N LEU A 147 -3.56 -9.56 6.67
CA LEU A 147 -3.63 -10.71 7.57
C LEU A 147 -4.70 -10.51 8.64
N GLN A 148 -4.76 -9.31 9.23
CA GLN A 148 -5.79 -8.97 10.22
C GLN A 148 -7.21 -9.08 9.63
N ASP A 149 -7.41 -8.66 8.37
CA ASP A 149 -8.68 -8.80 7.66
C ASP A 149 -9.03 -10.27 7.42
N VAL A 150 -8.07 -11.10 6.99
CA VAL A 150 -8.26 -12.54 6.85
C VAL A 150 -8.64 -13.21 8.16
N GLU A 151 -7.95 -12.88 9.26
CA GLU A 151 -8.26 -13.41 10.60
C GLU A 151 -9.64 -12.98 11.11
N ALA A 152 -10.07 -11.76 10.71
CA ALA A 152 -11.38 -11.23 11.05
C ALA A 152 -12.51 -11.65 10.08
N GLY A 153 -12.22 -12.46 9.07
CA GLY A 153 -13.20 -12.89 8.07
C GLY A 153 -13.71 -11.75 7.17
N LYS A 154 -12.89 -10.70 6.96
CA LYS A 154 -13.23 -9.55 6.13
C LYS A 154 -12.67 -9.69 4.71
N PRO A 155 -13.31 -9.07 3.70
CA PRO A 155 -12.77 -9.03 2.35
C PRO A 155 -11.38 -8.41 2.29
N VAL A 156 -10.52 -8.95 1.40
CA VAL A 156 -9.14 -8.50 1.21
C VAL A 156 -9.01 -7.57 0.00
N GLU A 157 -8.13 -6.58 0.09
CA GLU A 157 -7.94 -5.52 -0.91
C GLU A 157 -6.98 -5.93 -2.03
N LEU A 158 -7.09 -7.15 -2.59
CA LEU A 158 -6.15 -7.67 -3.60
C LEU A 158 -6.17 -6.85 -4.90
N ASP A 159 -7.34 -6.39 -5.33
CA ASP A 159 -7.44 -5.61 -6.56
C ASP A 159 -6.70 -4.28 -6.46
N ALA A 160 -6.86 -3.59 -5.34
CA ALA A 160 -6.19 -2.31 -5.11
C ALA A 160 -4.68 -2.43 -4.87
N LEU A 161 -4.20 -3.59 -4.39
CA LEU A 161 -2.80 -3.77 -4.02
C LEU A 161 -1.98 -4.55 -5.06
N VAL A 162 -2.57 -5.54 -5.73
CA VAL A 162 -1.81 -6.45 -6.60
C VAL A 162 -2.36 -6.46 -8.02
N THR A 163 -3.69 -6.61 -8.22
CA THR A 163 -4.27 -6.65 -9.58
C THR A 163 -3.96 -5.37 -10.35
N VAL A 164 -4.06 -4.20 -9.71
CA VAL A 164 -3.72 -2.92 -10.35
C VAL A 164 -2.28 -2.86 -10.86
N VAL A 165 -1.34 -3.50 -10.17
CA VAL A 165 0.08 -3.54 -10.61
C VAL A 165 0.24 -4.45 -11.82
N GLN A 166 -0.42 -5.60 -11.83
CA GLN A 166 -0.46 -6.50 -12.99
C GLN A 166 -1.07 -5.80 -14.22
N GLU A 167 -2.20 -5.10 -14.05
CA GLU A 167 -2.82 -4.31 -15.12
C GLU A 167 -1.89 -3.23 -15.67
N LEU A 168 -1.18 -2.52 -14.79
CA LEU A 168 -0.17 -1.54 -15.18
C LEU A 168 1.02 -2.20 -15.89
N GLY A 169 1.41 -3.40 -15.50
CA GLY A 169 2.41 -4.20 -16.19
C GLY A 169 2.02 -4.44 -17.66
N VAL A 170 0.77 -4.86 -17.90
CA VAL A 170 0.23 -5.03 -19.25
C VAL A 170 0.25 -3.70 -20.03
N LEU A 171 -0.22 -2.62 -19.44
CA LEU A 171 -0.28 -1.28 -20.06
C LEU A 171 1.11 -0.72 -20.41
N THR A 172 2.12 -1.05 -19.62
CA THR A 172 3.50 -0.57 -19.79
C THR A 172 4.40 -1.55 -20.54
N ALA A 173 3.87 -2.72 -20.95
CA ALA A 173 4.60 -3.84 -21.54
C ALA A 173 5.79 -4.31 -20.66
N VAL A 174 5.60 -4.31 -19.34
CA VAL A 174 6.52 -4.87 -18.36
C VAL A 174 6.00 -6.24 -17.94
N PRO A 175 6.75 -7.33 -18.16
CA PRO A 175 6.37 -8.66 -17.68
C PRO A 175 6.29 -8.72 -16.16
N THR A 176 5.26 -9.39 -15.64
CA THR A 176 4.99 -9.47 -14.19
C THR A 176 4.85 -10.92 -13.66
N PRO A 177 5.75 -11.87 -14.03
CA PRO A 177 5.58 -13.28 -13.68
C PRO A 177 5.52 -13.53 -12.17
N PHE A 178 6.26 -12.80 -11.35
CA PHE A 178 6.24 -12.95 -9.90
C PHE A 178 5.00 -12.30 -9.27
N THR A 179 4.58 -11.14 -9.79
CA THR A 179 3.30 -10.49 -9.38
C THR A 179 2.11 -11.38 -9.76
N ASP A 180 2.11 -11.99 -10.95
CA ASP A 180 1.06 -12.90 -11.41
C ASP A 180 0.95 -14.14 -10.52
N ALA A 181 2.09 -14.73 -10.15
CA ALA A 181 2.14 -15.88 -9.24
C ALA A 181 1.57 -15.51 -7.86
N LEU A 182 2.00 -14.39 -7.30
CA LEU A 182 1.52 -13.90 -6.01
C LEU A 182 0.01 -13.63 -6.04
N LEU A 183 -0.47 -12.92 -7.06
CA LEU A 183 -1.88 -12.61 -7.26
C LEU A 183 -2.71 -13.88 -7.39
N GLY A 184 -2.25 -14.84 -8.19
CA GLY A 184 -2.95 -16.11 -8.41
C GLY A 184 -3.16 -16.88 -7.12
N LEU A 185 -2.11 -17.04 -6.32
CA LEU A 185 -2.16 -17.77 -5.04
C LEU A 185 -3.02 -17.03 -4.00
N ALA A 186 -2.80 -15.72 -3.84
CA ALA A 186 -3.53 -14.92 -2.86
C ALA A 186 -5.03 -14.85 -3.18
N ARG A 187 -5.37 -14.68 -4.48
CA ARG A 187 -6.76 -14.66 -4.93
C ARG A 187 -7.45 -16.01 -4.75
N LEU A 188 -6.76 -17.10 -5.05
CA LEU A 188 -7.31 -18.44 -4.86
C LEU A 188 -7.61 -18.69 -3.36
N GLN A 189 -6.67 -18.39 -2.49
CA GLN A 189 -6.86 -18.51 -1.04
C GLN A 189 -8.03 -17.66 -0.54
N ALA A 190 -8.11 -16.39 -0.98
CA ALA A 190 -9.18 -15.48 -0.57
C ALA A 190 -10.56 -15.97 -1.03
N ARG A 191 -10.68 -16.52 -2.27
CA ARG A 191 -11.91 -17.14 -2.78
C ARG A 191 -12.33 -18.37 -1.98
N VAL A 192 -11.38 -19.25 -1.68
CA VAL A 192 -11.66 -20.47 -0.86
C VAL A 192 -12.19 -20.08 0.53
N LYS A 193 -11.72 -18.96 1.07
CA LYS A 193 -12.18 -18.42 2.36
C LYS A 193 -13.42 -17.52 2.27
N GLY A 194 -13.94 -17.24 1.07
CA GLY A 194 -15.08 -16.33 0.88
C GLY A 194 -14.74 -14.85 1.17
N LEU A 195 -13.47 -14.45 0.99
CA LEU A 195 -12.97 -13.09 1.29
C LEU A 195 -12.66 -12.26 0.03
N TYR A 196 -13.05 -12.79 -1.16
CA TYR A 196 -12.83 -12.14 -2.45
C TYR A 196 -13.96 -12.44 -3.43
#